data_64aba35884b5b95b37b25cd33bc5318e
#
_entry.id   64aba35884b5b95b37b25cd33bc5318e
#
_cell.length_a   1.000
_cell.length_b   1.000
_cell.length_c   1.000
_cell.angle_alpha   90.00
_cell.angle_beta   90.00
_cell.angle_gamma   90.00
#
_symmetry.space_group_name_H-M   'P 1'
#
loop_
_entity.id
_entity.type
_entity.pdbx_description
1 polymer ?
#
loop_
_entity_poly.entity_id
_entity_poly.type
_entity_poly.pdbx_seq_one_letter_code
_entity_poly.pdbx_strand_id
1 'polypeptide(L)' 'MTVDLQRLKAERIAKGLTQDEMAELMGWNTRTPYAKRENGIVSIGADELIKMAGILGFTTDNIGIFFKVNVPESERK' A
#
# COMPACT_ATOMS: atom_id res chain seq x y z
N MET A 1 6.29 -7.24 -11.25
CA MET A 1 5.76 -7.20 -9.87
C MET A 1 5.28 -5.78 -9.57
N THR A 2 4.08 -5.66 -9.08
CA THR A 2 3.48 -4.35 -8.78
C THR A 2 2.91 -4.36 -7.37
N VAL A 3 2.72 -3.16 -6.80
CA VAL A 3 2.07 -3.03 -5.51
C VAL A 3 0.59 -3.36 -5.66
N ASP A 4 0.08 -4.20 -4.77
CA ASP A 4 -1.34 -4.55 -4.73
C ASP A 4 -2.10 -3.46 -3.96
N LEU A 5 -2.62 -2.49 -4.70
CA LEU A 5 -3.28 -1.34 -4.08
C LEU A 5 -4.59 -1.72 -3.39
N GLN A 6 -5.28 -2.75 -3.89
CA GLN A 6 -6.49 -3.23 -3.23
C GLN A 6 -6.16 -3.87 -1.89
N ARG A 7 -5.06 -4.60 -1.81
CA ARG A 7 -4.60 -5.17 -0.55
C ARG A 7 -4.23 -4.08 0.44
N LEU A 8 -3.52 -3.06 -0.03
CA LEU A 8 -3.15 -1.92 0.81
C LEU A 8 -4.40 -1.27 1.40
N LYS A 9 -5.39 -0.99 0.57
CA LYS A 9 -6.65 -0.42 1.01
C LYS A 9 -7.37 -1.32 2.02
N ALA A 10 -7.43 -2.62 1.72
CA ALA A 10 -8.10 -3.59 2.59
C ALA A 10 -7.44 -3.65 3.97
N GLU A 11 -6.12 -3.67 4.03
CA GLU A 11 -5.41 -3.73 5.31
C GLU A 11 -5.58 -2.42 6.09
N ARG A 12 -5.62 -1.28 5.39
CA ARG A 12 -5.90 0.00 6.04
C ARG A 12 -7.28 -0.01 6.69
N ILE A 13 -8.29 -0.45 5.95
CA ILE A 13 -9.66 -0.53 6.46
C ILE A 13 -9.75 -1.53 7.62
N ALA A 14 -9.09 -2.68 7.49
CA ALA A 14 -9.06 -3.68 8.54
C ALA A 14 -8.42 -3.14 9.83
N LYS A 15 -7.45 -2.24 9.70
CA LYS A 15 -6.80 -1.59 10.85
C LYS A 15 -7.67 -0.48 11.43
N GLY A 16 -8.76 -0.11 10.76
CA GLY A 16 -9.64 0.95 11.22
C GLY A 16 -9.15 2.36 10.90
N LEU A 17 -8.26 2.51 9.92
CA LEU A 17 -7.67 3.80 9.58
C LEU A 17 -8.33 4.40 8.34
N THR A 18 -8.59 5.72 8.41
CA THR A 18 -9.01 6.48 7.25
C THR A 18 -7.79 6.87 6.41
N GLN A 19 -8.04 7.36 5.19
CA GLN A 19 -6.94 7.89 4.37
C GLN A 19 -6.29 9.10 5.03
N ASP A 20 -7.08 9.94 5.70
CA ASP A 20 -6.54 11.09 6.45
C ASP A 20 -5.59 10.61 7.55
N GLU A 21 -5.99 9.59 8.29
CA GLU A 21 -5.16 9.06 9.37
C GLU A 21 -3.88 8.42 8.85
N MET A 22 -3.97 7.67 7.73
CA MET A 22 -2.77 7.12 7.11
C MET A 22 -1.82 8.21 6.65
N ALA A 23 -2.34 9.26 6.04
CA ALA A 23 -1.52 10.39 5.59
C ALA A 23 -0.79 11.02 6.76
N GLU A 24 -1.51 11.25 7.86
CA GLU A 24 -0.92 11.84 9.06
C GLU A 24 0.20 10.95 9.61
N LEU A 25 -0.03 9.65 9.69
CA LEU A 25 0.97 8.70 10.19
C LEU A 25 2.19 8.59 9.25
N MET A 26 1.98 8.87 7.96
CA MET A 26 3.07 8.94 6.98
C MET A 26 3.86 10.24 7.08
N GLY A 27 3.36 11.23 7.82
CA GLY A 27 4.02 12.52 7.95
C GLY A 27 3.55 13.56 6.94
N TRP A 28 2.44 13.33 6.27
CA TRP A 28 1.88 14.29 5.33
C TRP A 28 0.81 15.15 6.00
N ASN A 29 0.71 16.41 5.57
CA ASN A 29 -0.20 17.37 6.19
C ASN A 29 -1.64 17.22 5.70
N THR A 30 -1.83 16.59 4.54
CA THR A 30 -3.16 16.40 3.95
C THR A 30 -3.32 14.98 3.49
N ARG A 31 -4.58 14.60 3.20
CA ARG A 31 -4.91 13.27 2.70
C ARG A 31 -4.38 13.02 1.28
N THR A 32 -4.28 14.07 0.48
CA THR A 32 -4.04 13.94 -0.96
C THR A 32 -2.82 13.09 -1.34
N PRO A 33 -1.63 13.27 -0.73
CA PRO A 33 -0.49 12.42 -1.09
C PRO A 33 -0.75 10.93 -0.88
N TYR A 34 -1.42 10.57 0.19
CA TYR A 34 -1.74 9.17 0.44
C TYR A 34 -2.80 8.66 -0.54
N ALA A 35 -3.88 9.43 -0.72
CA ALA A 35 -4.99 9.03 -1.59
C ALA A 35 -4.52 8.82 -3.02
N LYS A 36 -3.64 9.66 -3.54
CA LYS A 36 -3.10 9.50 -4.89
C LYS A 36 -2.33 8.20 -5.04
N ARG A 37 -1.62 7.78 -4.00
CA ARG A 37 -0.86 6.54 -4.01
C ARG A 37 -1.78 5.33 -3.94
N GLU A 38 -2.73 5.34 -3.02
CA GLU A 38 -3.68 4.24 -2.89
C GLU A 38 -4.54 4.08 -4.15
N ASN A 39 -4.84 5.18 -4.82
CA ASN A 39 -5.63 5.17 -6.05
C ASN A 39 -4.82 4.92 -7.32
N GLY A 40 -3.51 4.77 -7.20
CA GLY A 40 -2.65 4.44 -8.33
C GLY A 40 -2.26 5.62 -9.21
N ILE A 41 -2.55 6.85 -8.79
CA ILE A 41 -2.20 8.05 -9.56
C ILE A 41 -0.71 8.37 -9.42
N VAL A 42 -0.15 8.14 -8.23
CA VAL A 42 1.26 8.34 -7.94
C VAL A 42 1.83 7.00 -7.48
N SER A 43 3.01 6.65 -7.98
CA SER A 43 3.67 5.39 -7.59
C SER A 43 4.11 5.45 -6.14
N ILE A 44 4.02 4.30 -5.46
CA ILE A 44 4.49 4.15 -4.08
C ILE A 44 5.97 3.79 -4.13
N GLY A 45 6.82 4.60 -3.50
CA GLY A 45 8.23 4.29 -3.38
C GLY A 45 8.46 3.16 -2.37
N ALA A 46 9.63 2.51 -2.48
CA ALA A 46 9.94 1.39 -1.59
C ALA A 46 9.94 1.80 -0.12
N ASP A 47 10.54 2.92 0.22
CA ASP A 47 10.57 3.40 1.61
C ASP A 47 9.17 3.75 2.10
N GLU A 48 8.33 4.29 1.22
CA GLU A 48 6.95 4.61 1.56
C GLU A 48 6.17 3.34 1.87
N LEU A 49 6.35 2.31 1.06
CA LEU A 49 5.63 1.05 1.27
C LEU A 49 6.07 0.39 2.58
N ILE A 50 7.35 0.39 2.89
CA ILE A 50 7.86 -0.15 4.15
C ILE A 50 7.23 0.58 5.34
N LYS A 51 7.14 1.90 5.26
CA LYS A 51 6.53 2.69 6.32
C LYS A 51 5.03 2.42 6.43
N MET A 52 4.32 2.35 5.31
CA MET A 52 2.90 2.02 5.28
C MET A 52 2.65 0.64 5.91
N ALA A 53 3.46 -0.35 5.51
CA ALA A 53 3.35 -1.70 6.06
C ALA A 53 3.55 -1.71 7.57
N GLY A 54 4.54 -0.97 8.06
CA GLY A 54 4.80 -0.84 9.50
C GLY A 54 3.63 -0.23 10.26
N ILE A 55 3.01 0.81 9.70
CA ILE A 55 1.82 1.43 10.28
C ILE A 55 0.69 0.41 10.38
N LEU A 56 0.56 -0.45 9.38
CA LEU A 56 -0.48 -1.47 9.33
C LEU A 56 -0.15 -2.72 10.15
N GLY A 57 1.01 -2.74 10.81
CA GLY A 57 1.38 -3.83 11.69
C GLY A 57 2.17 -4.96 11.04
N PHE A 58 2.72 -4.72 9.85
CA PHE A 58 3.51 -5.71 9.13
C PHE A 58 5.00 -5.40 9.21
N THR A 59 5.82 -6.44 9.22
CA THR A 59 7.28 -6.31 9.17
C THR A 59 7.77 -6.47 7.74
N THR A 60 9.06 -6.22 7.52
CA THR A 60 9.65 -6.45 6.20
C THR A 60 9.56 -7.92 5.78
N ASP A 61 9.51 -8.85 6.72
CA ASP A 61 9.36 -10.27 6.41
C ASP A 61 7.99 -10.59 5.78
N ASN A 62 6.98 -9.75 6.07
CA ASN A 62 5.61 -9.96 5.58
C ASN A 62 5.25 -9.02 4.42
N ILE A 63 6.18 -8.17 3.99
CA ILE A 63 5.85 -7.12 3.02
C ILE A 63 5.41 -7.67 1.67
N GLY A 64 5.74 -8.93 1.40
CA GLY A 64 5.36 -9.58 0.14
C GLY A 64 3.86 -9.62 -0.12
N ILE A 65 3.03 -9.54 0.94
CA ILE A 65 1.57 -9.53 0.75
C ILE A 65 1.08 -8.30 0.00
N PHE A 66 1.88 -7.22 -0.04
CA PHE A 66 1.52 -5.99 -0.72
C PHE A 66 1.94 -5.96 -2.18
N PHE A 67 2.46 -7.06 -2.69
CA PHE A 67 2.85 -7.16 -4.09
C PHE A 67 2.03 -8.23 -4.79
N LYS A 68 1.76 -7.98 -6.07
CA LYS A 68 1.21 -9.02 -6.93
C LYS A 68 2.13 -9.19 -8.12
N VAL A 69 2.22 -10.42 -8.59
CA VAL A 69 3.07 -10.79 -9.73
C VAL A 69 2.20 -10.81 -10.98
N ASN A 70 2.63 -10.09 -12.01
CA ASN A 70 1.96 -10.12 -13.30
C ASN A 70 2.43 -11.37 -14.06
N VAL A 71 1.53 -12.35 -14.21
CA VAL A 71 1.84 -13.58 -14.93
C VAL A 71 1.33 -13.43 -16.35
N PRO A 72 2.17 -13.62 -17.38
CA PRO A 72 1.71 -13.57 -18.77
C PRO A 72 0.58 -14.56 -19.02
N GLU A 73 -0.36 -14.18 -19.87
CA GLU A 73 -1.53 -15.00 -20.17
C GLU A 73 -1.12 -16.41 -20.61
N SER A 74 -0.05 -16.53 -21.40
CA SER A 74 0.43 -17.80 -21.93
C SER A 74 0.93 -18.75 -20.83
N GLU A 75 1.22 -18.28 -19.65
CA GLU A 75 1.72 -19.10 -18.53
C GLU A 75 0.64 -19.49 -17.54
N ARG A 76 -0.55 -18.98 -17.72
CA ARG A 76 -1.67 -19.30 -16.82
C ARG A 76 -2.22 -20.69 -17.14
N LYS A 77 -2.56 -21.38 -16.09
CA LYS A 77 -3.16 -22.71 -16.19
C LYS A 77 -4.65 -22.65 -15.92
#